data_11d044cf21f889d277688153fed31e2b
#
_entry.id   11d044cf21f889d277688153fed31e2b
#
_cell.length_a   1.000
_cell.length_b   1.000
_cell.length_c   1.000
_cell.angle_alpha   90.00
_cell.angle_beta   90.00
_cell.angle_gamma   90.00
#
_symmetry.space_group_name_H-M   'P 1'
#
loop_
_entity.id
_entity.type
_entity.pdbx_description
1 polymer ?
#
loop_
_entity_poly.entity_id
_entity_poly.type
_entity_poly.pdbx_seq_one_letter_code
_entity_poly.pdbx_strand_id
1 'polypeptide(L)'
;MASSAWARRRTRRAVRRGLTRFEARLRSACPGIGFTARITATVLTPPPYPDTDAEIAAAVRGALREAAADVSQSCDPWDLPSARDAVGRHLSRRRRLPTDPPVEFRAEVALDLAPDDRAAVADLLAAQRGQAVADALRRQRTDAVAAELADPAALLLRWIERDGSDWSRLSAVVTDAEKVAEVFARHRPAHERTVDHEALEVLREFLGSFPDPSQKLMLYTLLAAGMDHAKRPQHAAKTLSLLNGHAQLGETGGG
;
A
#
# COMPACT_ATOMS: atom_id res chain seq x y z
N MET A 1 55.39 -44.82 3.02
CA MET A 1 55.26 -43.39 2.66
C MET A 1 53.94 -43.03 1.94
N ALA A 2 52.95 -43.96 1.77
CA ALA A 2 51.70 -43.69 1.10
C ALA A 2 50.63 -42.96 1.95
N SER A 3 50.78 -42.98 3.28
CA SER A 3 49.82 -42.39 4.25
C SER A 3 49.70 -40.84 4.15
N SER A 4 50.73 -40.14 3.74
CA SER A 4 50.72 -38.65 3.72
C SER A 4 49.93 -38.06 2.54
N ALA A 5 49.88 -38.73 1.39
CA ALA A 5 49.15 -38.28 0.22
C ALA A 5 47.62 -38.41 0.37
N TRP A 6 47.16 -39.50 1.03
CA TRP A 6 45.77 -39.74 1.32
C TRP A 6 45.22 -38.79 2.40
N ALA A 7 46.01 -38.54 3.46
CA ALA A 7 45.68 -37.57 4.50
C ALA A 7 45.56 -36.16 3.89
N ARG A 8 46.50 -35.75 3.02
CA ARG A 8 46.47 -34.47 2.30
C ARG A 8 45.24 -34.36 1.36
N ARG A 9 44.86 -35.43 0.67
CA ARG A 9 43.64 -35.45 -0.17
C ARG A 9 42.35 -35.35 0.69
N ARG A 10 42.34 -35.97 1.86
CA ARG A 10 41.22 -35.96 2.79
C ARG A 10 41.05 -34.54 3.42
N THR A 11 42.14 -33.93 3.83
CA THR A 11 42.17 -32.55 4.34
C THR A 11 41.74 -31.54 3.28
N ARG A 12 42.24 -31.67 2.04
CA ARG A 12 41.82 -30.84 0.90
C ARG A 12 40.32 -31.04 0.56
N ARG A 13 39.76 -32.24 0.68
CA ARG A 13 38.32 -32.48 0.51
C ARG A 13 37.50 -31.90 1.68
N ALA A 14 37.98 -31.97 2.91
CA ALA A 14 37.32 -31.40 4.07
C ALA A 14 37.34 -29.87 4.04
N VAL A 15 38.48 -29.28 3.65
CA VAL A 15 38.62 -27.83 3.45
C VAL A 15 37.74 -27.37 2.29
N ARG A 16 37.71 -28.07 1.15
CA ARG A 16 36.79 -27.79 0.05
C ARG A 16 35.31 -27.85 0.47
N ARG A 17 34.92 -28.79 1.33
CA ARG A 17 33.55 -28.86 1.88
C ARG A 17 33.26 -27.71 2.83
N GLY A 18 34.21 -27.29 3.66
CA GLY A 18 34.08 -26.13 4.56
C GLY A 18 34.09 -24.79 3.80
N LEU A 19 34.79 -24.73 2.65
CA LEU A 19 34.77 -23.60 1.72
C LEU A 19 33.42 -23.44 1.03
N THR A 20 32.72 -24.54 0.75
CA THR A 20 31.59 -24.56 -0.17
C THR A 20 30.25 -24.40 0.53
N ARG A 21 30.14 -24.54 1.86
CA ARG A 21 28.85 -24.46 2.55
C ARG A 21 28.99 -23.87 3.94
N PHE A 22 28.26 -22.80 4.20
CA PHE A 22 28.18 -22.18 5.51
C PHE A 22 26.81 -21.57 5.74
N GLU A 23 26.47 -21.34 7.01
CA GLU A 23 25.24 -20.66 7.41
C GLU A 23 25.56 -19.24 7.86
N ALA A 24 24.64 -18.34 7.59
CA ALA A 24 24.69 -16.94 8.00
C ALA A 24 23.31 -16.48 8.43
N ARG A 25 23.23 -15.68 9.49
CA ARG A 25 22.03 -14.93 9.83
C ARG A 25 22.12 -13.57 9.16
N LEU A 26 21.10 -13.22 8.38
CA LEU A 26 21.01 -11.98 7.63
C LEU A 26 19.88 -11.13 8.20
N ARG A 27 20.06 -9.82 8.22
CA ARG A 27 19.00 -8.89 8.60
C ARG A 27 17.95 -8.78 7.50
N SER A 28 16.69 -8.57 7.87
CA SER A 28 15.62 -8.18 6.96
C SER A 28 15.33 -6.69 7.07
N ALA A 29 14.40 -6.19 6.26
CA ALA A 29 13.86 -4.85 6.39
C ALA A 29 13.10 -4.63 7.71
N CYS A 30 12.61 -5.70 8.34
CA CYS A 30 11.91 -5.64 9.61
C CYS A 30 12.90 -5.83 10.80
N PRO A 31 13.07 -4.82 11.67
CA PRO A 31 13.95 -4.95 12.84
C PRO A 31 13.53 -6.11 13.75
N GLY A 32 14.51 -6.88 14.20
CA GLY A 32 14.28 -8.03 15.09
C GLY A 32 13.98 -9.35 14.38
N ILE A 33 13.58 -9.33 13.11
CA ILE A 33 13.33 -10.52 12.29
C ILE A 33 14.46 -10.67 11.27
N GLY A 34 15.00 -11.89 11.14
CA GLY A 34 16.13 -12.15 10.24
C GLY A 34 15.95 -13.41 9.42
N PHE A 35 16.69 -13.46 8.32
CA PHE A 35 16.77 -14.66 7.48
C PHE A 35 17.90 -15.58 7.94
N THR A 36 17.71 -16.88 7.82
CA THR A 36 18.75 -17.89 7.89
C THR A 36 19.14 -18.25 6.45
N ALA A 37 20.39 -17.96 6.10
CA ALA A 37 20.93 -18.23 4.77
C ALA A 37 21.90 -19.42 4.83
N ARG A 38 21.67 -20.42 4.00
CA ARG A 38 22.62 -21.47 3.72
C ARG A 38 23.27 -21.18 2.38
N ILE A 39 24.52 -20.75 2.41
CA ILE A 39 25.28 -20.30 1.25
C ILE A 39 26.22 -21.40 0.80
N THR A 40 26.19 -21.74 -0.48
CA THR A 40 27.10 -22.70 -1.12
C THR A 40 27.96 -21.95 -2.13
N ALA A 41 29.25 -21.78 -1.80
CA ALA A 41 30.20 -21.08 -2.66
C ALA A 41 30.88 -22.08 -3.64
N THR A 42 31.09 -21.64 -4.87
CA THR A 42 31.88 -22.32 -5.89
C THR A 42 33.02 -21.43 -6.31
N VAL A 43 34.28 -21.82 -5.99
CA VAL A 43 35.47 -21.16 -6.47
C VAL A 43 35.73 -21.60 -7.89
N LEU A 44 35.89 -20.64 -8.81
CA LEU A 44 36.06 -20.86 -10.24
C LEU A 44 37.55 -20.90 -10.64
N THR A 45 38.40 -20.17 -9.91
CA THR A 45 39.87 -20.17 -10.14
C THR A 45 40.45 -21.48 -9.65
N PRO A 46 41.28 -22.18 -10.45
CA PRO A 46 41.97 -23.37 -10.00
C PRO A 46 43.15 -23.03 -9.05
N PRO A 47 43.48 -23.93 -8.10
CA PRO A 47 44.69 -23.79 -7.30
C PRO A 47 45.95 -23.93 -8.19
N PRO A 48 47.14 -23.38 -7.79
CA PRO A 48 47.43 -22.85 -6.45
C PRO A 48 46.84 -21.46 -6.23
N TYR A 49 46.41 -21.17 -4.99
CA TYR A 49 45.97 -19.84 -4.59
C TYR A 49 47.18 -19.03 -4.05
N PRO A 50 47.10 -17.68 -4.09
CA PRO A 50 48.17 -16.83 -3.54
C PRO A 50 48.32 -16.98 -2.03
N ASP A 51 47.18 -17.23 -1.33
CA ASP A 51 47.12 -17.43 0.10
C ASP A 51 46.77 -18.87 0.46
N THR A 52 46.76 -19.19 1.73
CA THR A 52 46.34 -20.52 2.18
C THR A 52 44.86 -20.78 1.86
N ASP A 53 44.52 -22.05 1.61
CA ASP A 53 43.12 -22.47 1.37
C ASP A 53 42.16 -21.97 2.45
N ALA A 54 42.64 -21.84 3.71
CA ALA A 54 41.83 -21.39 4.85
C ALA A 54 41.57 -19.86 4.81
N GLU A 55 42.56 -19.07 4.42
CA GLU A 55 42.43 -17.61 4.27
C GLU A 55 41.52 -17.26 3.10
N ILE A 56 41.71 -17.90 1.96
CA ILE A 56 40.81 -17.75 0.80
C ILE A 56 39.38 -18.12 1.18
N ALA A 57 39.18 -19.21 1.95
CA ALA A 57 37.89 -19.61 2.44
C ALA A 57 37.23 -18.54 3.33
N ALA A 58 38.01 -17.99 4.24
CA ALA A 58 37.53 -16.95 5.16
C ALA A 58 37.15 -15.67 4.38
N ALA A 59 37.99 -15.25 3.43
CA ALA A 59 37.75 -14.07 2.59
C ALA A 59 36.48 -14.24 1.72
N VAL A 60 36.31 -15.40 1.05
CA VAL A 60 35.11 -15.71 0.25
C VAL A 60 33.86 -15.69 1.13
N ARG A 61 33.90 -16.30 2.33
CA ARG A 61 32.75 -16.28 3.26
C ARG A 61 32.44 -14.86 3.73
N GLY A 62 33.44 -14.03 4.03
CA GLY A 62 33.25 -12.63 4.38
C GLY A 62 32.55 -11.85 3.28
N ALA A 63 33.10 -11.88 2.06
CA ALA A 63 32.54 -11.19 0.92
C ALA A 63 31.10 -11.65 0.56
N LEU A 64 30.80 -12.94 0.72
CA LEU A 64 29.45 -13.47 0.48
C LEU A 64 28.44 -13.08 1.56
N ARG A 65 28.87 -13.01 2.84
CA ARG A 65 28.00 -12.52 3.92
C ARG A 65 27.65 -11.05 3.73
N GLU A 66 28.63 -10.23 3.44
CA GLU A 66 28.45 -8.81 3.17
C GLU A 66 27.48 -8.60 1.98
N ALA A 67 27.78 -9.24 0.86
CA ALA A 67 26.93 -9.16 -0.33
C ALA A 67 25.49 -9.68 -0.12
N ALA A 68 25.31 -10.70 0.71
CA ALA A 68 23.98 -11.18 1.07
C ALA A 68 23.25 -10.20 2.01
N ALA A 69 23.98 -9.62 2.97
CA ALA A 69 23.44 -8.65 3.90
C ALA A 69 22.98 -7.36 3.21
N ASP A 70 23.74 -6.86 2.23
CA ASP A 70 23.40 -5.65 1.46
C ASP A 70 22.04 -5.75 0.77
N VAL A 71 21.69 -6.94 0.29
CA VAL A 71 20.39 -7.16 -0.37
C VAL A 71 19.31 -7.50 0.64
N SER A 72 19.60 -8.38 1.60
CA SER A 72 18.56 -8.90 2.51
C SER A 72 17.99 -7.83 3.44
N GLN A 73 18.75 -6.81 3.81
CA GLN A 73 18.30 -5.71 4.66
C GLN A 73 17.18 -4.85 4.03
N SER A 74 17.00 -4.93 2.71
CA SER A 74 15.89 -4.28 1.98
C SER A 74 14.74 -5.24 1.66
N CYS A 75 14.84 -6.52 2.03
CA CYS A 75 13.83 -7.53 1.75
C CYS A 75 12.87 -7.69 2.93
N ASP A 76 11.58 -7.73 2.63
CA ASP A 76 10.54 -7.99 3.62
C ASP A 76 10.51 -9.47 4.03
N PRO A 77 10.48 -9.78 5.34
CA PRO A 77 10.52 -11.16 5.81
C PRO A 77 9.22 -11.94 5.52
N TRP A 78 8.10 -11.25 5.26
CA TRP A 78 6.84 -11.89 4.87
C TRP A 78 6.77 -12.24 3.38
N ASP A 79 7.68 -11.69 2.55
CA ASP A 79 7.83 -12.06 1.13
C ASP A 79 9.12 -12.85 0.92
N LEU A 80 9.19 -14.01 1.57
CA LEU A 80 10.34 -14.91 1.49
C LEU A 80 10.68 -15.35 0.04
N PRO A 81 9.71 -15.60 -0.87
CA PRO A 81 10.03 -15.91 -2.26
C PRO A 81 10.81 -14.81 -2.96
N SER A 82 10.34 -13.56 -2.90
CA SER A 82 11.03 -12.40 -3.50
C SER A 82 12.40 -12.18 -2.87
N ALA A 83 12.53 -12.34 -1.55
CA ALA A 83 13.82 -12.27 -0.86
C ALA A 83 14.80 -13.34 -1.34
N ARG A 84 14.35 -14.59 -1.53
CA ARG A 84 15.15 -15.69 -2.10
C ARG A 84 15.67 -15.35 -3.50
N ASP A 85 14.78 -14.84 -4.34
CA ASP A 85 15.12 -14.49 -5.72
C ASP A 85 16.10 -13.30 -5.78
N ALA A 86 15.90 -12.29 -4.95
CA ALA A 86 16.77 -11.12 -4.90
C ALA A 86 18.19 -11.48 -4.44
N VAL A 87 18.31 -12.15 -3.30
CA VAL A 87 19.59 -12.59 -2.74
C VAL A 87 20.25 -13.63 -3.66
N GLY A 88 19.47 -14.57 -4.20
CA GLY A 88 19.94 -15.59 -5.13
C GLY A 88 20.55 -14.99 -6.39
N ARG A 89 19.85 -14.08 -7.06
CA ARG A 89 20.36 -13.37 -8.25
C ARG A 89 21.61 -12.56 -7.94
N HIS A 90 21.69 -11.96 -6.76
CA HIS A 90 22.85 -11.17 -6.37
C HIS A 90 24.08 -12.02 -6.12
N LEU A 91 23.95 -13.16 -5.42
CA LEU A 91 25.05 -14.07 -5.10
C LEU A 91 25.50 -14.95 -6.27
N SER A 92 24.62 -15.22 -7.23
CA SER A 92 24.97 -16.01 -8.43
C SER A 92 25.91 -15.28 -9.39
N ARG A 93 26.04 -13.95 -9.26
CA ARG A 93 26.97 -13.17 -10.06
C ARG A 93 28.41 -13.56 -9.74
N ARG A 94 29.25 -13.63 -10.80
CA ARG A 94 30.68 -13.86 -10.65
C ARG A 94 31.32 -12.70 -9.87
N ARG A 95 32.09 -13.01 -8.85
CA ARG A 95 32.80 -12.08 -7.99
C ARG A 95 34.27 -12.41 -7.97
N ARG A 96 35.09 -11.43 -7.58
CA ARG A 96 36.54 -11.56 -7.48
C ARG A 96 37.01 -11.11 -6.10
N LEU A 97 37.91 -11.88 -5.48
CA LEU A 97 38.70 -11.38 -4.37
C LEU A 97 39.83 -10.48 -4.91
N PRO A 98 40.21 -9.43 -4.15
CA PRO A 98 41.33 -8.54 -4.48
C PRO A 98 42.68 -9.19 -4.13
N THR A 99 42.92 -10.40 -4.63
CA THR A 99 44.17 -11.15 -4.45
C THR A 99 44.95 -11.14 -5.75
N ASP A 100 46.27 -11.39 -5.71
CA ASP A 100 47.10 -11.49 -6.89
C ASP A 100 47.73 -12.90 -6.99
N PRO A 101 47.30 -13.76 -7.94
CA PRO A 101 46.25 -13.55 -8.92
C PRO A 101 44.84 -13.52 -8.30
N PRO A 102 43.83 -12.85 -8.95
CA PRO A 102 42.50 -12.72 -8.43
C PRO A 102 41.78 -14.07 -8.39
N VAL A 103 41.11 -14.35 -7.28
CA VAL A 103 40.31 -15.57 -7.09
C VAL A 103 38.85 -15.28 -7.42
N GLU A 104 38.34 -15.94 -8.46
CA GLU A 104 36.94 -15.81 -8.88
C GLU A 104 36.06 -16.85 -8.21
N PHE A 105 34.85 -16.42 -7.81
CA PHE A 105 33.86 -17.28 -7.17
C PHE A 105 32.43 -16.83 -7.49
N ARG A 106 31.48 -17.73 -7.26
CA ARG A 106 30.05 -17.49 -7.27
C ARG A 106 29.40 -18.28 -6.13
N ALA A 107 28.15 -17.95 -5.78
CA ALA A 107 27.46 -18.73 -4.78
C ALA A 107 25.98 -18.94 -5.12
N GLU A 108 25.45 -20.02 -4.55
CA GLU A 108 24.03 -20.29 -4.47
C GLU A 108 23.59 -20.12 -3.01
N VAL A 109 22.35 -19.71 -2.79
CA VAL A 109 21.79 -19.49 -1.46
C VAL A 109 20.43 -20.16 -1.34
N ALA A 110 20.24 -20.85 -0.22
CA ALA A 110 18.93 -21.22 0.27
C ALA A 110 18.62 -20.31 1.46
N LEU A 111 17.61 -19.46 1.30
CA LEU A 111 17.16 -18.50 2.31
C LEU A 111 15.90 -19.04 2.99
N ASP A 112 15.82 -18.92 4.31
CA ASP A 112 14.65 -19.33 5.09
C ASP A 112 14.51 -18.42 6.33
N LEU A 113 13.41 -18.57 7.05
CA LEU A 113 13.21 -17.97 8.36
C LEU A 113 13.44 -19.04 9.45
N ALA A 114 14.13 -18.65 10.53
CA ALA A 114 14.16 -19.47 11.73
C ALA A 114 12.72 -19.69 12.26
N PRO A 115 12.45 -20.77 13.01
CA PRO A 115 11.11 -21.03 13.54
C PRO A 115 10.52 -19.85 14.31
N ASP A 116 11.30 -19.20 15.17
CA ASP A 116 10.88 -18.05 15.96
C ASP A 116 10.59 -16.81 15.07
N ASP A 117 11.43 -16.54 14.08
CA ASP A 117 11.21 -15.45 13.11
C ASP A 117 9.97 -15.71 12.26
N ARG A 118 9.70 -16.99 11.90
CA ARG A 118 8.50 -17.36 11.16
C ARG A 118 7.24 -17.16 11.99
N ALA A 119 7.27 -17.50 13.28
CA ALA A 119 6.18 -17.23 14.21
C ALA A 119 5.94 -15.71 14.34
N ALA A 120 6.99 -14.92 14.54
CA ALA A 120 6.88 -13.46 14.62
C ALA A 120 6.30 -12.83 13.34
N VAL A 121 6.67 -13.31 12.15
CA VAL A 121 6.07 -12.89 10.88
C VAL A 121 4.58 -13.26 10.81
N ALA A 122 4.22 -14.46 11.24
CA ALA A 122 2.82 -14.89 11.26
C ALA A 122 1.98 -14.01 12.19
N ASP A 123 2.48 -13.70 13.38
CA ASP A 123 1.81 -12.83 14.35
C ASP A 123 1.66 -11.40 13.82
N LEU A 124 2.71 -10.84 13.20
CA LEU A 124 2.66 -9.53 12.57
C LEU A 124 1.60 -9.46 11.46
N LEU A 125 1.57 -10.45 10.58
CA LEU A 125 0.57 -10.53 9.51
C LEU A 125 -0.85 -10.74 10.06
N ALA A 126 -1.02 -11.48 11.15
CA ALA A 126 -2.31 -11.64 11.82
C ALA A 126 -2.78 -10.32 12.42
N ALA A 127 -1.90 -9.57 13.10
CA ALA A 127 -2.19 -8.26 13.65
C ALA A 127 -2.57 -7.24 12.56
N GLN A 128 -1.82 -7.20 11.45
CA GLN A 128 -2.12 -6.31 10.32
C GLN A 128 -3.48 -6.62 9.68
N ARG A 129 -3.81 -7.92 9.48
CA ARG A 129 -5.12 -8.33 8.99
C ARG A 129 -6.24 -7.96 9.97
N GLY A 130 -6.04 -8.19 11.25
CA GLY A 130 -6.98 -7.80 12.30
C GLY A 130 -7.25 -6.29 12.29
N GLN A 131 -6.20 -5.47 12.18
CA GLN A 131 -6.33 -4.02 12.08
C GLN A 131 -7.09 -3.60 10.81
N ALA A 132 -6.74 -4.18 9.66
CA ALA A 132 -7.42 -3.87 8.39
C ALA A 132 -8.91 -4.21 8.43
N VAL A 133 -9.28 -5.36 9.02
CA VAL A 133 -10.69 -5.75 9.23
C VAL A 133 -11.39 -4.79 10.18
N ALA A 134 -10.78 -4.44 11.32
CA ALA A 134 -11.36 -3.50 12.28
C ALA A 134 -11.59 -2.12 11.65
N ASP A 135 -10.65 -1.64 10.84
CA ASP A 135 -10.77 -0.36 10.14
C ASP A 135 -11.85 -0.40 9.04
N ALA A 136 -11.99 -1.53 8.34
CA ALA A 136 -13.06 -1.73 7.36
C ALA A 136 -14.44 -1.72 8.03
N LEU A 137 -14.61 -2.45 9.14
CA LEU A 137 -15.86 -2.48 9.90
C LEU A 137 -16.21 -1.11 10.51
N ARG A 138 -15.21 -0.38 11.00
CA ARG A 138 -15.40 0.98 11.52
C ARG A 138 -15.90 1.92 10.42
N ARG A 139 -15.26 1.87 9.23
CA ARG A 139 -15.72 2.65 8.07
C ARG A 139 -17.13 2.30 7.66
N GLN A 140 -17.44 1.00 7.50
CA GLN A 140 -18.76 0.53 7.14
C GLN A 140 -19.85 1.02 8.14
N ARG A 141 -19.54 0.96 9.45
CA ARG A 141 -20.46 1.46 10.48
C ARG A 141 -20.66 2.98 10.38
N THR A 142 -19.59 3.74 10.14
CA THR A 142 -19.66 5.20 9.96
C THR A 142 -20.50 5.55 8.75
N ASP A 143 -20.29 4.86 7.63
CA ASP A 143 -21.03 5.09 6.38
C ASP A 143 -22.51 4.73 6.54
N ALA A 144 -22.82 3.62 7.23
CA ALA A 144 -24.20 3.23 7.51
C ALA A 144 -24.92 4.27 8.38
N VAL A 145 -24.24 4.77 9.43
CA VAL A 145 -24.81 5.84 10.29
C VAL A 145 -24.97 7.13 9.50
N ALA A 146 -24.01 7.51 8.67
CA ALA A 146 -24.12 8.71 7.84
C ALA A 146 -25.27 8.60 6.83
N ALA A 147 -25.45 7.44 6.21
CA ALA A 147 -26.59 7.18 5.31
C ALA A 147 -27.94 7.27 6.03
N GLU A 148 -28.03 6.71 7.25
CA GLU A 148 -29.23 6.81 8.07
C GLU A 148 -29.53 8.26 8.47
N LEU A 149 -28.50 9.03 8.86
CA LEU A 149 -28.65 10.44 9.25
C LEU A 149 -28.91 11.37 8.05
N ALA A 150 -28.66 10.92 6.82
CA ALA A 150 -29.04 11.64 5.61
C ALA A 150 -30.53 11.51 5.26
N ASP A 151 -31.26 10.62 5.93
CA ASP A 151 -32.73 10.50 5.79
C ASP A 151 -33.46 11.25 6.92
N PRO A 152 -34.16 12.35 6.61
CA PRO A 152 -34.89 13.09 7.63
C PRO A 152 -35.97 12.24 8.31
N ALA A 153 -36.58 11.26 7.62
CA ALA A 153 -37.57 10.38 8.22
C ALA A 153 -36.95 9.44 9.26
N ALA A 154 -35.74 8.93 9.02
CA ALA A 154 -35.01 8.12 10.00
C ALA A 154 -34.68 8.94 11.27
N LEU A 155 -34.27 10.20 11.11
CA LEU A 155 -34.02 11.12 12.23
C LEU A 155 -35.26 11.37 13.06
N LEU A 156 -36.40 11.57 12.39
CA LEU A 156 -37.69 11.77 13.09
C LEU A 156 -38.14 10.51 13.82
N LEU A 157 -37.98 9.32 13.21
CA LEU A 157 -38.28 8.05 13.87
C LEU A 157 -37.44 7.87 15.13
N ARG A 158 -36.14 8.12 15.07
CA ARG A 158 -35.24 8.07 16.23
C ARG A 158 -35.65 9.06 17.32
N TRP A 159 -36.13 10.26 16.92
CA TRP A 159 -36.61 11.24 17.89
C TRP A 159 -37.88 10.76 18.54
N ILE A 160 -38.84 10.18 17.80
CA ILE A 160 -40.10 9.63 18.31
C ILE A 160 -39.87 8.45 19.27
N GLU A 161 -38.93 7.55 18.92
CA GLU A 161 -38.56 6.39 19.73
C GLU A 161 -37.89 6.78 21.06
N ARG A 162 -37.41 8.01 21.19
CA ARG A 162 -36.80 8.49 22.41
C ARG A 162 -37.89 8.76 23.46
N ASP A 163 -37.79 8.10 24.60
CA ASP A 163 -38.70 8.32 25.72
C ASP A 163 -38.77 9.81 26.11
N GLY A 164 -39.99 10.35 26.20
CA GLY A 164 -40.23 11.74 26.58
C GLY A 164 -40.21 12.74 25.41
N SER A 165 -40.42 12.31 24.17
CA SER A 165 -40.59 13.22 23.02
C SER A 165 -41.72 14.22 23.24
N ASP A 166 -41.40 15.50 23.15
CA ASP A 166 -42.37 16.59 23.28
C ASP A 166 -43.00 16.91 21.93
N TRP A 167 -44.24 16.45 21.74
CA TRP A 167 -45.00 16.63 20.50
C TRP A 167 -45.29 18.10 20.15
N SER A 168 -45.26 19.02 21.11
CA SER A 168 -45.43 20.45 20.85
C SER A 168 -44.28 21.04 20.03
N ARG A 169 -43.13 20.37 20.04
CA ARG A 169 -41.92 20.76 19.29
C ARG A 169 -41.79 20.08 17.93
N LEU A 170 -42.73 19.27 17.49
CA LEU A 170 -42.62 18.45 16.28
C LEU A 170 -42.26 19.29 15.06
N SER A 171 -42.88 20.44 14.85
CA SER A 171 -42.59 21.31 13.68
C SER A 171 -41.15 21.82 13.66
N ALA A 172 -40.61 22.19 14.81
CA ALA A 172 -39.21 22.61 14.91
C ALA A 172 -38.27 21.43 14.68
N VAL A 173 -38.60 20.25 15.22
CA VAL A 173 -37.79 19.02 15.05
C VAL A 173 -37.77 18.56 13.60
N VAL A 174 -38.88 18.68 12.85
CA VAL A 174 -38.90 18.39 11.41
C VAL A 174 -37.92 19.28 10.65
N THR A 175 -37.96 20.59 10.88
CA THR A 175 -37.03 21.54 10.25
C THR A 175 -35.59 21.27 10.62
N ASP A 176 -35.30 20.92 11.85
CA ASP A 176 -33.96 20.59 12.30
C ASP A 176 -33.47 19.25 11.72
N ALA A 177 -34.35 18.26 11.63
CA ALA A 177 -34.05 16.98 10.98
C ALA A 177 -33.70 17.16 9.49
N GLU A 178 -34.43 18.01 8.75
CA GLU A 178 -34.14 18.34 7.36
C GLU A 178 -32.76 18.98 7.20
N LYS A 179 -32.41 19.96 8.07
CA LYS A 179 -31.11 20.61 8.06
C LYS A 179 -29.96 19.64 8.35
N VAL A 180 -30.13 18.76 9.34
CA VAL A 180 -29.14 17.74 9.67
C VAL A 180 -28.99 16.76 8.53
N ALA A 181 -30.09 16.27 7.98
CA ALA A 181 -30.07 15.35 6.85
C ALA A 181 -29.38 15.96 5.63
N GLU A 182 -29.59 17.24 5.34
CA GLU A 182 -28.89 17.93 4.25
C GLU A 182 -27.36 17.94 4.42
N VAL A 183 -26.86 18.12 5.65
CA VAL A 183 -25.43 18.06 5.96
C VAL A 183 -24.89 16.64 5.73
N PHE A 184 -25.59 15.62 6.20
CA PHE A 184 -25.17 14.23 6.03
C PHE A 184 -25.36 13.71 4.60
N ALA A 185 -26.36 14.21 3.86
CA ALA A 185 -26.55 13.88 2.45
C ALA A 185 -25.35 14.34 1.56
N ARG A 186 -24.59 15.32 2.03
CA ARG A 186 -23.34 15.75 1.38
C ARG A 186 -22.15 14.89 1.80
N HIS A 187 -22.28 14.08 2.86
CA HIS A 187 -21.23 13.17 3.29
C HIS A 187 -21.04 12.06 2.25
N ARG A 188 -19.83 11.92 1.76
CA ARG A 188 -19.44 10.82 0.88
C ARG A 188 -18.32 10.04 1.53
N PRO A 189 -18.43 8.70 1.59
CA PRO A 189 -17.34 7.85 2.05
C PRO A 189 -16.08 8.11 1.23
N ALA A 190 -14.92 8.04 1.89
CA ALA A 190 -13.64 8.37 1.23
C ALA A 190 -13.36 7.51 -0.01
N HIS A 191 -13.87 6.27 -0.04
CA HIS A 191 -13.70 5.35 -1.17
C HIS A 191 -14.63 5.65 -2.37
N GLU A 192 -15.67 6.46 -2.18
CA GLU A 192 -16.58 6.93 -3.25
C GLU A 192 -16.17 8.30 -3.80
N ARG A 193 -15.17 8.95 -3.21
CA ARG A 193 -14.63 10.21 -3.71
C ARG A 193 -13.79 9.95 -4.95
N THR A 194 -14.44 9.97 -6.09
CA THR A 194 -13.76 9.94 -7.39
C THR A 194 -13.36 11.35 -7.80
N VAL A 195 -12.38 11.47 -8.72
CA VAL A 195 -11.97 12.76 -9.32
C VAL A 195 -13.18 13.51 -9.89
N ASP A 196 -14.13 12.78 -10.49
CA ASP A 196 -15.38 13.35 -11.03
C ASP A 196 -16.25 13.94 -9.93
N HIS A 197 -16.28 13.31 -8.74
CA HIS A 197 -17.04 13.80 -7.60
C HIS A 197 -16.44 15.06 -7.01
N GLU A 198 -15.12 15.10 -6.83
CA GLU A 198 -14.40 16.29 -6.39
C GLU A 198 -14.59 17.46 -7.37
N ALA A 199 -14.54 17.16 -8.69
CA ALA A 199 -14.81 18.16 -9.71
C ALA A 199 -16.25 18.73 -9.64
N LEU A 200 -17.25 17.87 -9.34
CA LEU A 200 -18.63 18.31 -9.14
C LEU A 200 -18.80 19.17 -7.88
N GLU A 201 -18.09 18.85 -6.80
CA GLU A 201 -18.11 19.67 -5.58
C GLU A 201 -17.50 21.05 -5.82
N VAL A 202 -16.34 21.11 -6.49
CA VAL A 202 -15.70 22.37 -6.88
C VAL A 202 -16.63 23.20 -7.78
N LEU A 203 -17.29 22.54 -8.75
CA LEU A 203 -18.24 23.24 -9.63
C LEU A 203 -19.46 23.77 -8.85
N ARG A 204 -19.98 23.01 -7.89
CA ARG A 204 -21.09 23.44 -7.02
C ARG A 204 -20.71 24.61 -6.14
N GLU A 205 -19.52 24.57 -5.52
CA GLU A 205 -18.97 25.65 -4.72
C GLU A 205 -18.77 26.91 -5.56
N PHE A 206 -18.20 26.75 -6.77
CA PHE A 206 -18.03 27.82 -7.73
C PHE A 206 -19.35 28.46 -8.11
N LEU A 207 -20.39 27.69 -8.48
CA LEU A 207 -21.71 28.19 -8.78
C LEU A 207 -22.39 28.86 -7.57
N GLY A 208 -22.12 28.34 -6.36
CA GLY A 208 -22.63 28.91 -5.11
C GLY A 208 -21.99 30.25 -4.75
N SER A 209 -20.77 30.52 -5.22
CA SER A 209 -20.04 31.78 -4.94
C SER A 209 -20.62 33.01 -5.65
N PHE A 210 -21.52 32.82 -6.62
CA PHE A 210 -22.17 33.91 -7.34
C PHE A 210 -23.51 34.29 -6.66
N PRO A 211 -23.59 35.45 -5.99
CA PRO A 211 -24.82 35.90 -5.33
C PRO A 211 -25.87 36.41 -6.32
N ASP A 212 -25.42 36.92 -7.49
CA ASP A 212 -26.32 37.51 -8.48
C ASP A 212 -26.93 36.45 -9.42
N PRO A 213 -28.27 36.36 -9.51
CA PRO A 213 -28.97 35.47 -10.42
C PRO A 213 -28.56 35.66 -11.90
N SER A 214 -28.28 36.87 -12.31
CA SER A 214 -27.86 37.22 -13.67
C SER A 214 -26.51 36.61 -14.02
N GLN A 215 -25.59 36.60 -13.07
CA GLN A 215 -24.27 35.95 -13.23
C GLN A 215 -24.40 34.43 -13.33
N LYS A 216 -25.28 33.83 -12.53
CA LYS A 216 -25.60 32.38 -12.62
C LYS A 216 -26.18 32.03 -13.99
N LEU A 217 -27.12 32.86 -14.49
CA LEU A 217 -27.71 32.68 -15.81
C LEU A 217 -26.64 32.67 -16.91
N MET A 218 -25.72 33.66 -16.87
CA MET A 218 -24.61 33.74 -17.80
C MET A 218 -23.71 32.50 -17.75
N LEU A 219 -23.38 32.00 -16.56
CA LEU A 219 -22.57 30.83 -16.37
C LEU A 219 -23.22 29.54 -16.90
N TYR A 220 -24.50 29.35 -16.63
CA TYR A 220 -25.24 28.21 -17.20
C TYR A 220 -25.34 28.28 -18.71
N THR A 221 -25.48 29.48 -19.28
CA THR A 221 -25.46 29.66 -20.73
C THR A 221 -24.11 29.31 -21.35
N LEU A 222 -23.01 29.73 -20.71
CA LEU A 222 -21.64 29.36 -21.12
C LEU A 222 -21.39 27.85 -20.99
N LEU A 223 -21.86 27.21 -19.92
CA LEU A 223 -21.79 25.76 -19.72
C LEU A 223 -22.56 25.01 -20.81
N ALA A 224 -23.77 25.44 -21.12
CA ALA A 224 -24.58 24.84 -22.18
C ALA A 224 -23.91 24.99 -23.56
N ALA A 225 -23.38 26.17 -23.88
CA ALA A 225 -22.62 26.39 -25.11
C ALA A 225 -21.36 25.51 -25.19
N GLY A 226 -20.63 25.36 -24.08
CA GLY A 226 -19.48 24.45 -23.99
C GLY A 226 -19.85 22.99 -24.20
N MET A 227 -20.96 22.52 -23.64
CA MET A 227 -21.48 21.18 -23.84
C MET A 227 -21.92 20.91 -25.28
N ASP A 228 -22.54 21.91 -25.93
CA ASP A 228 -22.93 21.81 -27.33
C ASP A 228 -21.70 21.75 -28.25
N HIS A 229 -20.70 22.60 -27.98
CA HIS A 229 -19.41 22.58 -28.68
C HIS A 229 -18.67 21.23 -28.49
N ALA A 230 -18.79 20.62 -27.31
CA ALA A 230 -18.27 19.28 -27.02
C ALA A 230 -19.11 18.15 -27.65
N LYS A 231 -20.08 18.47 -28.53
CA LYS A 231 -21.00 17.52 -29.18
C LYS A 231 -21.85 16.73 -28.19
N ARG A 232 -22.29 17.37 -27.13
CA ARG A 232 -23.19 16.82 -26.08
C ARG A 232 -24.51 17.61 -25.99
N PRO A 233 -25.33 17.72 -27.09
CA PRO A 233 -26.51 18.58 -27.15
C PRO A 233 -27.59 18.22 -26.12
N GLN A 234 -27.71 16.96 -25.75
CA GLN A 234 -28.66 16.51 -24.71
C GLN A 234 -28.36 17.12 -23.35
N HIS A 235 -27.08 17.22 -22.98
CA HIS A 235 -26.64 17.84 -21.71
C HIS A 235 -26.79 19.36 -21.78
N ALA A 236 -26.51 19.98 -22.90
CA ALA A 236 -26.74 21.41 -23.14
C ALA A 236 -28.23 21.76 -22.97
N ALA A 237 -29.14 20.99 -23.59
CA ALA A 237 -30.57 21.19 -23.47
C ALA A 237 -31.05 21.04 -22.01
N LYS A 238 -30.54 20.04 -21.29
CA LYS A 238 -30.87 19.83 -19.89
C LYS A 238 -30.36 20.99 -18.99
N THR A 239 -29.19 21.54 -19.27
CA THR A 239 -28.66 22.70 -18.56
C THR A 239 -29.53 23.95 -18.80
N LEU A 240 -29.98 24.17 -20.03
CA LEU A 240 -30.89 25.26 -20.38
C LEU A 240 -32.28 25.09 -19.74
N SER A 241 -32.78 23.86 -19.62
CA SER A 241 -34.09 23.62 -18.97
C SER A 241 -34.07 23.97 -17.47
N LEU A 242 -32.94 23.79 -16.79
CA LEU A 242 -32.77 24.24 -15.40
C LEU A 242 -32.85 25.75 -15.25
N LEU A 243 -32.39 26.52 -16.26
CA LEU A 243 -32.50 27.97 -16.28
C LEU A 243 -33.95 28.44 -16.39
N ASN A 244 -34.74 27.83 -17.24
CA ASN A 244 -36.14 28.23 -17.48
C ASN A 244 -37.02 27.92 -16.25
N GLY A 245 -36.71 26.85 -15.48
CA GLY A 245 -37.40 26.53 -14.24
C GLY A 245 -37.13 27.55 -13.12
N HIS A 246 -35.92 28.11 -13.04
CA HIS A 246 -35.59 29.13 -12.07
C HIS A 246 -36.15 30.53 -12.40
N ALA A 247 -36.30 30.87 -13.68
CA ALA A 247 -36.89 32.13 -14.11
C ALA A 247 -38.39 32.23 -13.74
N GLN A 248 -39.10 31.13 -13.79
CA GLN A 248 -40.54 31.09 -13.45
C GLN A 248 -40.83 31.20 -11.95
N LEU A 249 -39.90 30.80 -11.08
CA LEU A 249 -40.05 30.89 -9.61
C LEU A 249 -39.76 32.29 -9.07
N GLY A 250 -39.07 33.12 -9.84
CA GLY A 250 -38.74 34.53 -9.47
C GLY A 250 -39.89 35.51 -9.72
N GLU A 251 -40.81 35.22 -10.65
CA GLU A 251 -41.92 36.12 -11.02
C GLU A 251 -43.19 35.96 -10.15
N THR A 252 -43.30 34.93 -9.36
CA THR A 252 -44.48 34.67 -8.52
C THR A 252 -44.37 35.21 -7.09
N GLY A 253 -43.28 35.91 -6.75
CA GLY A 253 -43.02 36.46 -5.41
C GLY A 253 -43.17 37.96 -5.24
N GLY A 254 -43.74 38.69 -6.21
CA GLY A 254 -43.91 40.14 -6.21
C GLY A 254 -45.38 40.56 -6.44
N GLY A 255 -46.20 40.32 -5.41
CA GLY A 255 -47.57 40.80 -5.37
C GLY A 255 -47.97 41.12 -3.92
#